data_da165f6b3ed47065a989212a5e4a1cd8
#
_entry.id   da165f6b3ed47065a989212a5e4a1cd8
#
_cell.length_a   1.000
_cell.length_b   1.000
_cell.length_c   1.000
_cell.angle_alpha   90.00
_cell.angle_beta   90.00
_cell.angle_gamma   90.00
#
_symmetry.space_group_name_H-M   'P 1'
#
loop_
_entity.id
_entity.type
_entity.pdbx_description
1 polymer ?
#
loop_
_entity_poly.entity_id
_entity_poly.type
_entity_poly.pdbx_seq_one_letter_code
_entity_poly.pdbx_strand_id
1 'polypeptide(L)'
;MNLPFKIKYQIFKFVSELYGLNLSKQKKGIRILMYHSVGTPVEEDLYNIYNIHPELFSHHAEMMKNHETNVISLTEKNIYLAESGIIVTFDDGFANNFETALPILNSYNIPFSVFITTNYVKEKKKHFLSKEQIKELSNYENIKIGSHAMNHVYLETLDKPALYNELTGSKDFLEDLIGKEIDAISYPNGSVNVRVRDICEE
;
A
#
# COMPACT_ATOMS: atom_id res chain seq x y z
N MET A 1 -2.41 -27.18 16.76
CA MET A 1 -1.05 -26.94 17.29
C MET A 1 -0.63 -25.54 16.84
N ASN A 2 -0.69 -24.55 17.74
CA ASN A 2 -0.28 -23.18 17.42
C ASN A 2 1.25 -23.06 17.48
N LEU A 3 1.92 -23.17 16.34
CA LEU A 3 3.34 -22.91 16.21
C LEU A 3 3.65 -21.44 16.53
N PRO A 4 4.74 -21.16 17.29
CA PRO A 4 5.21 -19.79 17.51
C PRO A 4 5.40 -19.05 16.17
N PHE A 5 5.08 -17.75 16.14
CA PHE A 5 5.14 -16.93 14.92
C PHE A 5 6.49 -17.03 14.20
N LYS A 6 7.60 -16.99 14.95
CA LYS A 6 8.97 -17.11 14.39
C LYS A 6 9.17 -18.41 13.61
N ILE A 7 8.56 -19.52 14.05
CA ILE A 7 8.63 -20.81 13.33
C ILE A 7 7.74 -20.75 12.09
N LYS A 8 6.53 -20.19 12.18
CA LYS A 8 5.65 -19.98 11.02
C LYS A 8 6.33 -19.14 9.95
N TYR A 9 7.00 -18.06 10.33
CA TYR A 9 7.75 -17.19 9.41
C TYR A 9 8.90 -17.93 8.72
N GLN A 10 9.70 -18.72 9.45
CA GLN A 10 10.79 -19.51 8.85
C GLN A 10 10.26 -20.56 7.89
N ILE A 11 9.16 -21.23 8.21
CA ILE A 11 8.51 -22.19 7.32
C ILE A 11 7.99 -21.46 6.07
N PHE A 12 7.33 -20.31 6.23
CA PHE A 12 6.84 -19.51 5.11
C PHE A 12 7.98 -19.06 4.19
N LYS A 13 9.07 -18.57 4.77
CA LYS A 13 10.27 -18.17 4.03
C LYS A 13 10.86 -19.35 3.23
N PHE A 14 11.05 -20.49 3.87
CA PHE A 14 11.55 -21.69 3.23
C PHE A 14 10.63 -22.19 2.09
N VAL A 15 9.31 -22.20 2.33
CA VAL A 15 8.33 -22.57 1.31
C VAL A 15 8.33 -21.56 0.17
N SER A 16 8.43 -20.25 0.43
CA SER A 16 8.49 -19.23 -0.63
C SER A 16 9.77 -19.34 -1.47
N GLU A 17 10.91 -19.67 -0.86
CA GLU A 17 12.16 -19.94 -1.58
C GLU A 17 12.04 -21.19 -2.46
N LEU A 18 11.44 -22.28 -1.96
CA LEU A 18 11.16 -23.48 -2.77
C LEU A 18 10.19 -23.21 -3.92
N TYR A 19 9.15 -22.41 -3.68
CA TYR A 19 8.22 -21.98 -4.74
C TYR A 19 8.92 -21.10 -5.77
N GLY A 20 9.81 -20.19 -5.35
CA GLY A 20 10.61 -19.35 -6.23
C GLY A 20 11.50 -20.17 -7.17
N LEU A 21 12.09 -21.27 -6.70
CA LEU A 21 12.89 -22.19 -7.50
C LEU A 21 12.08 -22.96 -8.56
N ASN A 22 10.77 -23.12 -8.37
CA ASN A 22 9.88 -23.87 -9.27
C ASN A 22 9.10 -22.99 -10.27
N LEU A 23 9.18 -21.65 -10.18
CA LEU A 23 8.42 -20.71 -11.01
C LEU A 23 9.20 -20.29 -12.27
N SER A 24 9.72 -21.24 -13.03
CA SER A 24 10.37 -20.96 -14.33
C SER A 24 9.40 -20.53 -15.45
N LYS A 25 8.10 -20.45 -15.19
CA LYS A 25 7.11 -19.89 -16.12
C LYS A 25 6.49 -18.65 -15.50
N GLN A 26 6.81 -17.48 -16.03
CA GLN A 26 6.11 -16.25 -15.70
C GLN A 26 4.62 -16.45 -16.01
N LYS A 27 3.81 -16.53 -14.95
CA LYS A 27 2.36 -16.52 -15.12
C LYS A 27 1.93 -15.11 -15.51
N LYS A 28 1.14 -15.00 -16.58
CA LYS A 28 0.47 -13.74 -16.93
C LYS A 28 -0.36 -13.24 -15.75
N GLY A 29 -0.54 -11.93 -15.64
CA GLY A 29 -1.37 -11.28 -14.64
C GLY A 29 -0.65 -10.12 -13.93
N ILE A 30 -1.45 -9.30 -13.28
CA ILE A 30 -1.00 -8.18 -12.47
C ILE A 30 -0.69 -8.67 -11.06
N ARG A 31 0.41 -8.19 -10.49
CA ARG A 31 0.84 -8.46 -9.11
C ARG A 31 0.97 -7.15 -8.37
N ILE A 32 0.42 -7.10 -7.18
CA ILE A 32 0.58 -5.94 -6.28
C ILE A 32 1.70 -6.26 -5.31
N LEU A 33 2.76 -5.44 -5.33
CA LEU A 33 3.81 -5.43 -4.33
C LEU A 33 3.44 -4.40 -3.27
N MET A 34 2.89 -4.88 -2.17
CA MET A 34 2.45 -4.08 -1.05
C MET A 34 3.60 -3.89 -0.05
N TYR A 35 3.93 -2.64 0.22
CA TYR A 35 4.86 -2.20 1.24
C TYR A 35 4.12 -1.38 2.30
N HIS A 36 4.79 -1.06 3.41
CA HIS A 36 4.31 -0.16 4.43
C HIS A 36 5.40 0.89 4.73
N SER A 37 6.32 0.59 5.65
CA SER A 37 7.40 1.48 6.07
C SER A 37 8.71 1.17 5.35
N VAL A 38 9.53 2.20 5.06
CA VAL A 38 10.87 2.06 4.47
C VAL A 38 11.91 2.75 5.36
N GLY A 39 12.64 1.96 6.14
CA GLY A 39 13.81 2.44 6.91
C GLY A 39 13.54 2.83 8.35
N THR A 40 12.31 3.06 8.75
CA THR A 40 11.99 3.42 10.14
C THR A 40 11.14 2.33 10.78
N PRO A 41 11.70 1.52 11.68
CA PRO A 41 10.88 0.61 12.49
C PRO A 41 9.88 1.42 13.31
N VAL A 42 8.65 0.93 13.38
CA VAL A 42 7.61 1.50 14.25
C VAL A 42 7.40 0.58 15.45
N GLU A 43 7.11 1.17 16.60
CA GLU A 43 6.98 0.42 17.85
C GLU A 43 5.87 -0.64 17.80
N GLU A 44 4.84 -0.40 17.00
CA GLU A 44 3.72 -1.32 16.80
C GLU A 44 4.09 -2.55 15.95
N ASP A 45 5.16 -2.46 15.14
CA ASP A 45 5.67 -3.58 14.33
C ASP A 45 6.68 -4.42 15.13
N LEU A 46 6.18 -5.12 16.14
CA LEU A 46 6.98 -5.93 17.07
C LEU A 46 7.89 -6.97 16.39
N TYR A 47 7.58 -7.34 15.17
CA TYR A 47 8.31 -8.36 14.39
C TYR A 47 9.10 -7.77 13.24
N ASN A 48 9.03 -6.44 13.06
CA ASN A 48 9.64 -5.71 11.94
C ASN A 48 9.32 -6.33 10.57
N ILE A 49 8.05 -6.71 10.38
CA ILE A 49 7.56 -7.33 9.14
C ILE A 49 6.98 -6.31 8.15
N TYR A 50 6.61 -5.13 8.65
CA TYR A 50 6.05 -4.04 7.85
C TYR A 50 7.10 -3.02 7.43
N ASN A 51 8.35 -3.17 7.89
CA ASN A 51 9.45 -2.28 7.55
C ASN A 51 10.48 -2.97 6.69
N ILE A 52 10.85 -2.34 5.58
CA ILE A 52 11.94 -2.79 4.71
C ILE A 52 13.14 -1.85 4.83
N HIS A 53 14.37 -2.40 4.83
CA HIS A 53 15.57 -1.58 4.84
C HIS A 53 15.71 -0.80 3.53
N PRO A 54 16.10 0.51 3.55
CA PRO A 54 16.19 1.33 2.35
C PRO A 54 17.06 0.77 1.23
N GLU A 55 18.20 0.14 1.58
CA GLU A 55 19.08 -0.49 0.59
C GLU A 55 18.41 -1.67 -0.12
N LEU A 56 17.66 -2.51 0.64
CA LEU A 56 16.92 -3.62 0.05
C LEU A 56 15.77 -3.09 -0.82
N PHE A 57 15.09 -2.04 -0.37
CA PHE A 57 14.05 -1.40 -1.16
C PHE A 57 14.58 -0.79 -2.45
N SER A 58 15.75 -0.11 -2.39
CA SER A 58 16.44 0.41 -3.57
C SER A 58 16.83 -0.71 -4.54
N HIS A 59 17.28 -1.85 -4.03
CA HIS A 59 17.58 -3.02 -4.86
C HIS A 59 16.31 -3.57 -5.54
N HIS A 60 15.17 -3.61 -4.85
CA HIS A 60 13.88 -3.98 -5.47
C HIS A 60 13.51 -3.02 -6.62
N ALA A 61 13.69 -1.71 -6.43
CA ALA A 61 13.43 -0.70 -7.47
C ALA A 61 14.37 -0.89 -8.68
N GLU A 62 15.66 -1.12 -8.42
CA GLU A 62 16.64 -1.44 -9.47
C GLU A 62 16.27 -2.71 -10.24
N MET A 63 15.87 -3.77 -9.56
CA MET A 63 15.43 -5.01 -10.20
C MET A 63 14.21 -4.77 -11.10
N MET A 64 13.21 -4.04 -10.63
CA MET A 64 12.03 -3.70 -11.44
C MET A 64 12.43 -2.97 -12.73
N LYS A 65 13.40 -2.05 -12.64
CA LYS A 65 13.91 -1.30 -13.81
C LYS A 65 14.72 -2.17 -14.76
N ASN A 66 15.67 -2.95 -14.23
CA ASN A 66 16.62 -3.72 -15.03
C ASN A 66 15.99 -4.91 -15.75
N HIS A 67 14.93 -5.49 -15.18
CA HIS A 67 14.19 -6.59 -15.80
C HIS A 67 13.08 -6.14 -16.74
N GLU A 68 13.06 -4.83 -17.10
CA GLU A 68 12.03 -4.26 -17.97
C GLU A 68 10.60 -4.61 -17.49
N THR A 69 10.47 -4.72 -16.17
CA THR A 69 9.17 -5.06 -15.58
C THR A 69 8.18 -3.94 -15.88
N ASN A 70 7.04 -4.30 -16.45
CA ASN A 70 5.96 -3.36 -16.66
C ASN A 70 5.37 -2.95 -15.30
N VAL A 71 5.82 -1.80 -14.76
CA VAL A 71 5.26 -1.23 -13.54
C VAL A 71 4.11 -0.31 -13.93
N ILE A 72 2.92 -0.68 -13.48
CA ILE A 72 1.65 -0.06 -13.88
C ILE A 72 1.23 0.92 -12.78
N SER A 73 0.85 2.13 -13.18
CA SER A 73 0.25 3.10 -12.27
C SER A 73 -1.24 2.84 -12.08
N LEU A 74 -1.73 2.96 -10.85
CA LEU A 74 -3.18 3.00 -10.59
C LEU A 74 -3.86 4.29 -11.11
N THR A 75 -3.08 5.26 -11.61
CA THR A 75 -3.62 6.44 -12.31
C THR A 75 -4.04 6.12 -13.75
N GLU A 76 -3.60 4.99 -14.30
CA GLU A 76 -3.90 4.60 -15.67
C GLU A 76 -5.36 4.11 -15.81
N LYS A 77 -6.10 4.76 -16.72
CA LYS A 77 -7.52 4.43 -16.96
C LYS A 77 -7.75 3.01 -17.50
N ASN A 78 -6.74 2.42 -18.12
CA ASN A 78 -6.83 1.14 -18.82
C ASN A 78 -6.05 0.01 -18.14
N ILE A 79 -5.88 0.10 -16.82
CA ILE A 79 -5.14 -0.90 -16.02
C ILE A 79 -5.64 -2.34 -16.27
N TYR A 80 -6.94 -2.50 -16.53
CA TYR A 80 -7.57 -3.80 -16.79
C TYR A 80 -7.16 -4.43 -18.14
N LEU A 81 -6.57 -3.65 -19.03
CA LEU A 81 -6.09 -4.13 -20.33
C LEU A 81 -4.65 -4.66 -20.28
N ALA A 82 -3.96 -4.47 -19.17
CA ALA A 82 -2.60 -4.99 -19.00
C ALA A 82 -2.62 -6.50 -18.80
N GLU A 83 -2.00 -7.25 -19.71
CA GLU A 83 -1.88 -8.71 -19.60
C GLU A 83 -0.99 -9.15 -18.43
N SER A 84 0.02 -8.35 -18.09
CA SER A 84 0.97 -8.60 -17.01
C SER A 84 1.62 -7.32 -16.54
N GLY A 85 1.94 -7.26 -15.25
CA GLY A 85 2.65 -6.13 -14.68
C GLY A 85 2.74 -6.20 -13.16
N ILE A 86 3.38 -5.19 -12.60
CA ILE A 86 3.52 -4.97 -11.17
C ILE A 86 2.90 -3.62 -10.83
N ILE A 87 2.17 -3.57 -9.73
CA ILE A 87 1.72 -2.34 -9.08
C ILE A 87 2.45 -2.24 -7.75
N VAL A 88 3.04 -1.09 -7.46
CA VAL A 88 3.70 -0.81 -6.20
C VAL A 88 2.76 -0.01 -5.32
N THR A 89 2.49 -0.49 -4.10
CA THR A 89 1.61 0.17 -3.14
C THR A 89 2.26 0.28 -1.77
N PHE A 90 1.85 1.32 -1.04
CA PHE A 90 2.18 1.51 0.37
C PHE A 90 0.89 1.68 1.15
N ASP A 91 0.75 0.94 2.24
CA ASP A 91 -0.39 1.04 3.14
C ASP A 91 -0.04 1.90 4.37
N ASP A 92 -1.05 2.31 5.14
CA ASP A 92 -1.03 3.12 6.36
C ASP A 92 -0.67 4.61 6.17
N GLY A 93 0.16 4.96 5.20
CA GLY A 93 0.62 6.34 4.99
C GLY A 93 1.76 6.75 5.91
N PHE A 94 2.82 5.94 6.02
CA PHE A 94 4.03 6.29 6.77
C PHE A 94 4.77 7.48 6.16
N ALA A 95 5.36 8.35 6.99
CA ALA A 95 6.13 9.54 6.54
C ALA A 95 7.29 9.17 5.63
N ASN A 96 7.93 8.02 5.85
CA ASN A 96 9.03 7.55 5.02
C ASN A 96 8.60 7.06 3.62
N ASN A 97 7.32 6.97 3.33
CA ASN A 97 6.84 6.82 1.95
C ASN A 97 7.18 8.09 1.14
N PHE A 98 7.13 9.26 1.77
CA PHE A 98 7.57 10.52 1.18
C PHE A 98 9.09 10.74 1.33
N GLU A 99 9.64 10.53 2.53
CA GLU A 99 11.01 10.91 2.86
C GLU A 99 12.06 9.97 2.25
N THR A 100 11.71 8.67 2.10
CA THR A 100 12.64 7.63 1.66
C THR A 100 12.18 6.93 0.38
N ALA A 101 10.93 6.46 0.32
CA ALA A 101 10.47 5.69 -0.83
C ALA A 101 10.33 6.56 -2.09
N LEU A 102 9.76 7.76 -1.98
CA LEU A 102 9.59 8.67 -3.12
C LEU A 102 10.92 8.95 -3.85
N PRO A 103 12.00 9.42 -3.21
CA PRO A 103 13.25 9.69 -3.93
C PRO A 103 13.85 8.45 -4.59
N ILE A 104 13.73 7.27 -3.96
CA ILE A 104 14.20 6.01 -4.54
C ILE A 104 13.39 5.68 -5.80
N LEU A 105 12.06 5.58 -5.71
CA LEU A 105 11.22 5.20 -6.84
C LEU A 105 11.26 6.22 -7.98
N ASN A 106 11.32 7.51 -7.64
CA ASN A 106 11.39 8.58 -8.63
C ASN A 106 12.70 8.54 -9.43
N SER A 107 13.82 8.13 -8.83
CA SER A 107 15.10 7.98 -9.55
C SER A 107 15.06 6.90 -10.65
N TYR A 108 14.13 5.96 -10.56
CA TYR A 108 13.88 4.91 -11.55
C TYR A 108 12.63 5.15 -12.40
N ASN A 109 11.91 6.26 -12.19
CA ASN A 109 10.61 6.55 -12.81
C ASN A 109 9.56 5.44 -12.54
N ILE A 110 9.55 4.89 -11.33
CA ILE A 110 8.60 3.85 -10.93
C ILE A 110 7.37 4.51 -10.32
N PRO A 111 6.15 4.30 -10.91
CA PRO A 111 4.91 4.77 -10.32
C PRO A 111 4.56 3.96 -9.08
N PHE A 112 3.84 4.58 -8.14
CA PHE A 112 3.35 3.91 -6.94
C PHE A 112 2.07 4.54 -6.39
N SER A 113 1.46 3.88 -5.43
CA SER A 113 0.26 4.35 -4.75
C SER A 113 0.46 4.36 -3.24
N VAL A 114 -0.13 5.34 -2.56
CA VAL A 114 -0.11 5.42 -1.09
C VAL A 114 -1.54 5.44 -0.57
N PHE A 115 -1.88 4.46 0.25
CA PHE A 115 -3.18 4.34 0.91
C PHE A 115 -3.08 4.84 2.35
N ILE A 116 -3.88 5.83 2.70
CA ILE A 116 -3.70 6.66 3.89
C ILE A 116 -4.79 6.39 4.93
N THR A 117 -4.38 6.04 6.15
CA THR A 117 -5.24 6.03 7.33
C THR A 117 -5.42 7.45 7.85
N THR A 118 -6.58 8.05 7.59
CA THR A 118 -6.74 9.50 7.69
C THR A 118 -6.72 10.05 9.11
N ASN A 119 -7.12 9.28 10.13
CA ASN A 119 -7.03 9.74 11.51
C ASN A 119 -5.60 9.81 12.02
N TYR A 120 -4.66 9.01 11.50
CA TYR A 120 -3.24 9.17 11.82
C TYR A 120 -2.70 10.54 11.40
N VAL A 121 -3.19 11.05 10.26
CA VAL A 121 -2.86 12.39 9.74
C VAL A 121 -3.55 13.49 10.57
N LYS A 122 -4.85 13.34 10.88
CA LYS A 122 -5.63 14.31 11.67
C LYS A 122 -5.06 14.48 13.09
N GLU A 123 -4.65 13.38 13.70
CA GLU A 123 -4.05 13.34 15.04
C GLU A 123 -2.56 13.69 15.05
N LYS A 124 -1.96 13.92 13.89
CA LYS A 124 -0.51 14.14 13.73
C LYS A 124 0.32 13.04 14.39
N LYS A 125 -0.13 11.80 14.22
CA LYS A 125 0.53 10.63 14.81
C LYS A 125 1.96 10.56 14.29
N LYS A 126 2.90 10.33 15.21
CA LYS A 126 4.34 10.24 14.89
C LYS A 126 4.58 9.16 13.83
N HIS A 127 5.52 9.40 12.92
CA HIS A 127 5.91 8.52 11.81
C HIS A 127 4.92 8.38 10.65
N PHE A 128 3.79 9.10 10.68
CA PHE A 128 2.84 9.14 9.57
C PHE A 128 2.93 10.44 8.78
N LEU A 129 2.44 10.41 7.54
CA LEU A 129 2.46 11.56 6.63
C LEU A 129 1.75 12.77 7.22
N SER A 130 2.34 13.95 7.03
CA SER A 130 1.67 15.22 7.29
C SER A 130 0.73 15.59 6.12
N LYS A 131 -0.17 16.53 6.36
CA LYS A 131 -1.04 17.08 5.30
C LYS A 131 -0.25 17.70 4.15
N GLU A 132 0.86 18.34 4.46
CA GLU A 132 1.76 18.98 3.49
C GLU A 132 2.44 17.93 2.61
N GLN A 133 2.94 16.85 3.20
CA GLN A 133 3.55 15.73 2.47
C GLN A 133 2.54 15.03 1.54
N ILE A 134 1.29 14.85 1.98
CA ILE A 134 0.22 14.26 1.16
C ILE A 134 -0.09 15.17 -0.04
N LYS A 135 -0.21 16.49 0.18
CA LYS A 135 -0.40 17.45 -0.91
C LYS A 135 0.73 17.41 -1.91
N GLU A 136 1.98 17.32 -1.42
CA GLU A 136 3.13 17.25 -2.30
C GLU A 136 3.14 15.94 -3.11
N LEU A 137 2.90 14.77 -2.48
CA LEU A 137 2.74 13.49 -3.19
C LEU A 137 1.65 13.57 -4.27
N SER A 138 0.54 14.23 -3.99
CA SER A 138 -0.58 14.34 -4.93
C SER A 138 -0.27 15.17 -6.18
N ASN A 139 0.82 15.96 -6.19
CA ASN A 139 1.24 16.74 -7.35
C ASN A 139 2.01 15.90 -8.40
N TYR A 140 2.46 14.70 -8.03
CA TYR A 140 3.10 13.79 -8.99
C TYR A 140 2.05 13.04 -9.80
N GLU A 141 2.14 13.09 -11.13
CA GLU A 141 1.16 12.45 -12.02
C GLU A 141 1.18 10.92 -11.96
N ASN A 142 2.33 10.35 -11.59
CA ASN A 142 2.55 8.91 -11.49
C ASN A 142 2.34 8.35 -10.08
N ILE A 143 1.87 9.17 -9.13
CA ILE A 143 1.55 8.76 -7.76
C ILE A 143 0.04 8.84 -7.53
N LYS A 144 -0.54 7.73 -7.07
CA LYS A 144 -1.95 7.66 -6.67
C LYS A 144 -2.07 7.78 -5.16
N ILE A 145 -2.89 8.70 -4.70
CA ILE A 145 -3.35 8.73 -3.31
C ILE A 145 -4.67 7.96 -3.22
N GLY A 146 -4.76 7.07 -2.25
CA GLY A 146 -5.95 6.28 -1.97
C GLY A 146 -6.31 6.28 -0.48
N SER A 147 -7.50 5.77 -0.17
CA SER A 147 -7.98 5.61 1.20
C SER A 147 -7.48 4.31 1.83
N HIS A 148 -7.14 4.35 3.13
CA HIS A 148 -6.99 3.19 3.99
C HIS A 148 -7.92 3.28 5.19
N ALA A 149 -9.17 3.74 4.95
CA ALA A 149 -10.20 4.08 5.91
C ALA A 149 -9.76 5.17 6.92
N MET A 150 -10.57 5.42 7.95
CA MET A 150 -10.26 6.45 8.95
C MET A 150 -9.34 5.92 10.06
N ASN A 151 -9.69 4.77 10.63
CA ASN A 151 -9.13 4.29 11.91
C ASN A 151 -8.34 2.99 11.83
N HIS A 152 -8.10 2.45 10.63
CA HIS A 152 -7.42 1.16 10.43
C HIS A 152 -8.09 0.00 11.20
N VAL A 153 -9.41 -0.06 11.15
CA VAL A 153 -10.21 -1.11 11.83
C VAL A 153 -10.61 -2.23 10.87
N TYR A 154 -11.05 -3.36 11.42
CA TYR A 154 -11.62 -4.46 10.63
C TYR A 154 -12.99 -4.07 10.08
N LEU A 155 -13.07 -3.64 8.83
CA LEU A 155 -14.28 -3.09 8.21
C LEU A 155 -15.46 -4.05 8.20
N GLU A 156 -15.20 -5.35 8.02
CA GLU A 156 -16.24 -6.38 8.00
C GLU A 156 -16.97 -6.57 9.35
N THR A 157 -16.37 -6.10 10.45
CA THR A 157 -16.96 -6.21 11.79
C THR A 157 -17.89 -5.05 12.14
N LEU A 158 -17.84 -3.97 11.36
CA LEU A 158 -18.63 -2.76 11.62
C LEU A 158 -20.10 -2.95 11.19
N ASP A 159 -21.01 -2.27 11.84
CA ASP A 159 -22.37 -2.11 11.33
C ASP A 159 -22.40 -1.16 10.10
N LYS A 160 -23.55 -1.10 9.40
CA LYS A 160 -23.62 -0.31 8.16
C LYS A 160 -23.33 1.18 8.37
N PRO A 161 -23.86 1.87 9.39
CA PRO A 161 -23.55 3.28 9.64
C PRO A 161 -22.08 3.54 9.96
N ALA A 162 -21.46 2.72 10.81
CA ALA A 162 -20.06 2.86 11.17
C ALA A 162 -19.16 2.58 9.96
N LEU A 163 -19.45 1.55 9.17
CA LEU A 163 -18.73 1.24 7.95
C LEU A 163 -18.81 2.38 6.93
N TYR A 164 -20.01 2.91 6.70
CA TYR A 164 -20.21 4.05 5.81
C TYR A 164 -19.39 5.27 6.25
N ASN A 165 -19.40 5.58 7.56
CA ASN A 165 -18.60 6.67 8.10
C ASN A 165 -17.09 6.46 7.94
N GLU A 166 -16.58 5.24 8.16
CA GLU A 166 -15.16 4.91 7.95
C GLU A 166 -14.72 5.16 6.51
N LEU A 167 -15.55 4.79 5.56
CA LEU A 167 -15.23 4.89 4.13
C LEU A 167 -15.38 6.33 3.62
N THR A 168 -16.55 6.94 3.81
CA THR A 168 -16.83 8.31 3.32
C THR A 168 -15.99 9.34 4.06
N GLY A 169 -15.88 9.25 5.38
CA GLY A 169 -15.08 10.20 6.16
C GLY A 169 -13.59 10.20 5.83
N SER A 170 -13.05 9.06 5.36
CA SER A 170 -11.70 8.99 4.84
C SER A 170 -11.60 9.60 3.43
N LYS A 171 -12.52 9.26 2.54
CA LYS A 171 -12.60 9.78 1.17
C LYS A 171 -12.73 11.31 1.20
N ASP A 172 -13.73 11.83 1.90
CA ASP A 172 -14.02 13.28 1.98
C ASP A 172 -12.81 14.06 2.51
N PHE A 173 -12.15 13.55 3.57
CA PHE A 173 -10.96 14.20 4.12
C PHE A 173 -9.83 14.30 3.12
N LEU A 174 -9.57 13.25 2.35
CA LEU A 174 -8.49 13.25 1.37
C LEU A 174 -8.85 14.13 0.17
N GLU A 175 -10.07 14.08 -0.33
CA GLU A 175 -10.56 14.91 -1.42
C GLU A 175 -10.50 16.40 -1.08
N ASP A 176 -10.96 16.78 0.12
CA ASP A 176 -10.86 18.16 0.64
C ASP A 176 -9.39 18.60 0.75
N LEU A 177 -8.50 17.67 1.14
CA LEU A 177 -7.09 17.99 1.35
C LEU A 177 -6.35 18.25 0.06
N ILE A 178 -6.56 17.39 -0.97
CA ILE A 178 -5.78 17.42 -2.22
C ILE A 178 -6.50 18.02 -3.41
N GLY A 179 -7.83 18.23 -3.32
CA GLY A 179 -8.64 18.77 -4.40
C GLY A 179 -8.80 17.82 -5.60
N LYS A 180 -8.65 16.52 -5.40
CA LYS A 180 -8.76 15.48 -6.43
C LYS A 180 -9.64 14.35 -5.92
N GLU A 181 -10.31 13.66 -6.83
CA GLU A 181 -11.13 12.49 -6.52
C GLU A 181 -10.29 11.35 -5.94
N ILE A 182 -10.83 10.68 -4.91
CA ILE A 182 -10.30 9.45 -4.32
C ILE A 182 -11.20 8.28 -4.75
N ASP A 183 -10.70 7.47 -5.67
CA ASP A 183 -11.38 6.36 -6.33
C ASP A 183 -10.72 5.00 -6.06
N ALA A 184 -9.80 4.94 -5.09
CA ALA A 184 -9.09 3.73 -4.72
C ALA A 184 -9.01 3.55 -3.20
N ILE A 185 -9.21 2.31 -2.76
CA ILE A 185 -9.08 1.92 -1.35
C ILE A 185 -8.21 0.66 -1.22
N SER A 186 -7.36 0.63 -0.20
CA SER A 186 -6.81 -0.60 0.37
C SER A 186 -7.56 -0.93 1.65
N TYR A 187 -8.01 -2.18 1.81
CA TYR A 187 -8.80 -2.56 2.98
C TYR A 187 -7.89 -2.85 4.18
N PRO A 188 -8.04 -2.12 5.30
CA PRO A 188 -7.25 -2.38 6.51
C PRO A 188 -7.30 -3.85 6.93
N ASN A 189 -6.13 -4.43 7.21
CA ASN A 189 -5.98 -5.85 7.57
C ASN A 189 -6.53 -6.85 6.53
N GLY A 190 -6.76 -6.44 5.30
CA GLY A 190 -7.46 -7.25 4.29
C GLY A 190 -8.93 -7.54 4.63
N SER A 191 -9.52 -6.74 5.53
CA SER A 191 -10.88 -6.96 6.05
C SER A 191 -11.93 -6.53 5.04
N VAL A 192 -12.39 -7.48 4.24
CA VAL A 192 -13.38 -7.26 3.18
C VAL A 192 -14.37 -8.42 3.07
N ASN A 193 -15.64 -8.08 2.90
CA ASN A 193 -16.71 -9.00 2.50
C ASN A 193 -17.59 -8.32 1.44
N VAL A 194 -18.61 -9.02 0.96
CA VAL A 194 -19.52 -8.50 -0.08
C VAL A 194 -20.13 -7.15 0.33
N ARG A 195 -20.58 -7.01 1.59
CA ARG A 195 -21.15 -5.76 2.10
C ARG A 195 -20.15 -4.59 2.08
N VAL A 196 -18.90 -4.84 2.49
CA VAL A 196 -17.86 -3.80 2.47
C VAL A 196 -17.59 -3.34 1.04
N ARG A 197 -17.43 -4.30 0.12
CA ARG A 197 -17.20 -4.00 -1.29
C ARG A 197 -18.36 -3.21 -1.90
N ASP A 198 -19.61 -3.66 -1.69
CA ASP A 198 -20.79 -3.04 -2.28
C ASP A 198 -20.96 -1.58 -1.82
N ILE A 199 -20.64 -1.26 -0.54
CA ILE A 199 -20.65 0.12 -0.04
C ILE A 199 -19.48 0.96 -0.61
N CYS A 200 -18.32 0.35 -0.91
CA CYS A 200 -17.22 1.07 -1.56
C CYS A 200 -17.52 1.41 -3.04
N GLU A 201 -18.42 0.66 -3.68
CA GLU A 201 -18.82 0.87 -5.07
C GLU A 201 -19.98 1.90 -5.20
N GLU A 202 -20.71 2.23 -4.10
CA GLU A 202 -21.73 3.29 -4.03
C GLU A 202 -21.09 4.69 -4.07
#